data_2515af906c6fa15c654d083f704ddf2d
#
_entry.id   2515af906c6fa15c654d083f704ddf2d
#
_cell.length_a   1.000
_cell.length_b   1.000
_cell.length_c   1.000
_cell.angle_alpha   90.00
_cell.angle_beta   90.00
_cell.angle_gamma   90.00
#
_symmetry.space_group_name_H-M   'P 1'
#
loop_
_entity.id
_entity.type
_entity.pdbx_description
1 polymer ?
#
loop_
_entity_poly.entity_id
_entity_poly.type
_entity_poly.pdbx_seq_one_letter_code
_entity_poly.pdbx_strand_id
1 'polypeptide(L)'
;MSKTIKKIAVLTSGGDSPGMNAAIRSVVRTCAYYNVDCVGIYRGYQGMIEGDFKEMGPRSVHNIINKGGTILKSARSKEFMTAEGRAKAYKNLVEAGVEALVVIGGDGSFTGAEVFNNEYNFPVMGIPGTIDNDIFGTSHTLGYDTALNTVVECIDKIRDTASSHNRLFFVEVMGRDAGHIALNAGIGAGAEEILIPEEDLGLERLLESLRKSKLSGKSSSIVVIAEGDKIGKNVFELKDYVEENMPEYDVRVSVLGHMQRGGSPSCYDRVLASRLGVKAVESILEGKSNFMVGILNDKVALTPLEQAIKGHSEIDHELVRVSDIMTT
;
A
#
# COMPACT_ATOMS: atom_id res chain seq x y z
N MET A 1 -5.49 -37.81 5.03
CA MET A 1 -4.46 -37.49 4.03
C MET A 1 -4.77 -36.06 3.53
N SER A 2 -3.88 -35.10 3.73
CA SER A 2 -4.09 -33.78 3.16
C SER A 2 -4.11 -33.87 1.62
N LYS A 3 -5.12 -33.28 1.00
CA LYS A 3 -5.23 -33.22 -0.46
C LYS A 3 -4.00 -32.48 -1.00
N THR A 4 -3.24 -33.12 -1.87
CA THR A 4 -2.08 -32.47 -2.51
C THR A 4 -2.60 -31.44 -3.50
N ILE A 5 -2.35 -30.14 -3.25
CA ILE A 5 -2.71 -29.04 -4.16
C ILE A 5 -1.86 -29.13 -5.44
N LYS A 6 -2.50 -29.10 -6.59
CA LYS A 6 -1.87 -29.24 -7.91
C LYS A 6 -1.88 -27.93 -8.71
N LYS A 7 -2.84 -27.05 -8.48
CA LYS A 7 -2.99 -25.80 -9.22
C LYS A 7 -3.39 -24.65 -8.33
N ILE A 8 -2.60 -23.56 -8.36
CA ILE A 8 -2.82 -22.33 -7.57
C ILE A 8 -3.07 -21.18 -8.54
N ALA A 9 -4.06 -20.34 -8.26
CA ALA A 9 -4.26 -19.10 -8.98
C ALA A 9 -3.71 -17.92 -8.19
N VAL A 10 -3.28 -16.86 -8.92
CA VAL A 10 -2.86 -15.58 -8.34
C VAL A 10 -3.58 -14.43 -9.03
N LEU A 11 -4.05 -13.47 -8.25
CA LEU A 11 -4.64 -12.22 -8.74
C LEU A 11 -4.09 -11.02 -7.99
N THR A 12 -4.23 -9.85 -8.63
CA THR A 12 -4.06 -8.54 -8.00
C THR A 12 -5.41 -7.82 -7.96
N SER A 13 -5.71 -7.15 -6.84
CA SER A 13 -6.99 -6.47 -6.64
C SER A 13 -6.79 -5.16 -5.88
N GLY A 14 -7.67 -4.19 -6.09
CA GLY A 14 -7.56 -2.87 -5.49
C GLY A 14 -6.68 -1.91 -6.29
N GLY A 15 -6.12 -0.90 -5.63
CA GLY A 15 -5.11 -0.02 -6.21
C GLY A 15 -3.80 -0.75 -6.46
N ASP A 16 -3.12 -0.42 -7.53
CA ASP A 16 -1.78 -0.93 -7.77
C ASP A 16 -0.76 -0.32 -6.81
N SER A 17 0.29 -1.09 -6.54
CA SER A 17 1.45 -0.66 -5.74
C SER A 17 2.74 -1.23 -6.33
N PRO A 18 3.86 -0.49 -6.21
CA PRO A 18 5.17 -1.00 -6.61
C PRO A 18 5.51 -2.30 -5.84
N GLY A 19 5.94 -3.35 -6.55
CA GLY A 19 6.19 -4.65 -5.93
C GLY A 19 5.14 -5.72 -6.23
N MET A 20 3.93 -5.38 -6.69
CA MET A 20 2.92 -6.38 -7.07
C MET A 20 3.45 -7.35 -8.14
N ASN A 21 4.16 -6.87 -9.15
CA ASN A 21 4.79 -7.74 -10.16
C ASN A 21 5.87 -8.65 -9.57
N ALA A 22 6.64 -8.17 -8.59
CA ALA A 22 7.61 -8.99 -7.89
C ALA A 22 6.93 -10.10 -7.07
N ALA A 23 5.77 -9.81 -6.45
CA ALA A 23 4.97 -10.80 -5.73
C ALA A 23 4.36 -11.85 -6.68
N ILE A 24 3.75 -11.43 -7.80
CA ILE A 24 3.28 -12.36 -8.85
C ILE A 24 4.43 -13.27 -9.30
N ARG A 25 5.60 -12.69 -9.57
CA ARG A 25 6.78 -13.46 -9.96
C ARG A 25 7.19 -14.48 -8.91
N SER A 26 7.16 -14.10 -7.64
CA SER A 26 7.50 -15.00 -6.53
C SER A 26 6.53 -16.16 -6.45
N VAL A 27 5.22 -15.90 -6.46
CA VAL A 27 4.18 -16.95 -6.45
C VAL A 27 4.39 -17.93 -7.59
N VAL A 28 4.49 -17.44 -8.83
CA VAL A 28 4.64 -18.30 -10.03
C VAL A 28 5.91 -19.14 -9.98
N ARG A 29 7.03 -18.55 -9.54
CA ARG A 29 8.30 -19.30 -9.44
C ARG A 29 8.31 -20.32 -8.34
N THR A 30 7.65 -20.03 -7.21
CA THR A 30 7.52 -20.97 -6.10
C THR A 30 6.62 -22.15 -6.50
N CYS A 31 5.51 -21.88 -7.20
CA CYS A 31 4.69 -22.95 -7.77
C CYS A 31 5.52 -23.87 -8.68
N ALA A 32 6.29 -23.27 -9.60
CA ALA A 32 7.16 -24.07 -10.50
C ALA A 32 8.23 -24.87 -9.73
N TYR A 33 8.80 -24.32 -8.66
CA TYR A 33 9.79 -25.02 -7.81
C TYR A 33 9.20 -26.27 -7.16
N TYR A 34 7.93 -26.20 -6.72
CA TYR A 34 7.22 -27.33 -6.09
C TYR A 34 6.43 -28.20 -7.08
N ASN A 35 6.62 -27.98 -8.41
CA ASN A 35 5.87 -28.69 -9.47
C ASN A 35 4.34 -28.55 -9.34
N VAL A 36 3.87 -27.34 -9.00
CA VAL A 36 2.48 -26.94 -8.93
C VAL A 36 2.18 -26.03 -10.12
N ASP A 37 1.06 -26.26 -10.81
CA ASP A 37 0.61 -25.38 -11.88
C ASP A 37 0.18 -24.03 -11.33
N CYS A 38 0.46 -22.95 -12.07
CA CYS A 38 0.07 -21.59 -11.66
C CYS A 38 -0.77 -20.91 -12.74
N VAL A 39 -1.84 -20.25 -12.32
CA VAL A 39 -2.73 -19.48 -13.19
C VAL A 39 -2.78 -18.03 -12.72
N GLY A 40 -2.55 -17.08 -13.63
CA GLY A 40 -2.82 -15.66 -13.39
C GLY A 40 -4.25 -15.31 -13.76
N ILE A 41 -4.97 -14.64 -12.88
CA ILE A 41 -6.31 -14.11 -13.13
C ILE A 41 -6.20 -12.64 -13.48
N TYR A 42 -6.60 -12.27 -14.69
CA TYR A 42 -6.57 -10.88 -15.13
C TYR A 42 -7.72 -10.07 -14.54
N ARG A 43 -7.48 -8.79 -14.22
CA ARG A 43 -8.50 -7.88 -13.69
C ARG A 43 -9.13 -8.33 -12.35
N GLY A 44 -8.36 -9.06 -11.54
CA GLY A 44 -8.74 -9.43 -10.19
C GLY A 44 -10.06 -10.23 -10.11
N TYR A 45 -10.92 -9.88 -9.18
CA TYR A 45 -12.19 -10.57 -8.97
C TYR A 45 -13.15 -10.48 -10.18
N GLN A 46 -13.09 -9.42 -10.97
CA GLN A 46 -13.90 -9.34 -12.18
C GLN A 46 -13.48 -10.39 -13.19
N GLY A 47 -12.17 -10.56 -13.41
CA GLY A 47 -11.68 -11.62 -14.28
C GLY A 47 -11.96 -13.03 -13.75
N MET A 48 -12.03 -13.20 -12.44
CA MET A 48 -12.43 -14.47 -11.83
C MET A 48 -13.87 -14.85 -12.19
N ILE A 49 -14.78 -13.86 -12.22
CA ILE A 49 -16.18 -14.04 -12.67
C ILE A 49 -16.27 -14.31 -14.18
N GLU A 50 -15.41 -13.68 -14.97
CA GLU A 50 -15.42 -13.79 -16.42
C GLU A 50 -14.62 -15.00 -16.96
N GLY A 51 -13.83 -15.66 -16.09
CA GLY A 51 -12.95 -16.76 -16.48
C GLY A 51 -11.71 -16.28 -17.26
N ASP A 52 -11.25 -15.04 -17.03
CA ASP A 52 -10.10 -14.44 -17.70
C ASP A 52 -8.78 -14.96 -17.08
N PHE A 53 -8.48 -16.22 -17.38
CA PHE A 53 -7.37 -16.99 -16.80
C PHE A 53 -6.27 -17.23 -17.81
N LYS A 54 -5.02 -17.21 -17.34
CA LYS A 54 -3.85 -17.52 -18.16
C LYS A 54 -2.88 -18.40 -17.38
N GLU A 55 -2.51 -19.53 -17.97
CA GLU A 55 -1.44 -20.38 -17.43
C GLU A 55 -0.13 -19.59 -17.35
N MET A 56 0.55 -19.69 -16.20
CA MET A 56 1.78 -18.97 -15.93
C MET A 56 2.90 -19.90 -15.51
N GLY A 57 4.03 -19.77 -16.18
CA GLY A 57 5.27 -20.45 -15.83
C GLY A 57 6.42 -19.44 -15.60
N PRO A 58 7.63 -19.93 -15.31
CA PRO A 58 8.79 -19.07 -15.05
C PRO A 58 9.10 -18.06 -16.17
N ARG A 59 8.78 -18.39 -17.43
CA ARG A 59 8.96 -17.50 -18.59
C ARG A 59 7.92 -16.38 -18.62
N SER A 60 6.70 -16.61 -18.15
CA SER A 60 5.63 -15.59 -18.11
C SER A 60 5.96 -14.42 -17.17
N VAL A 61 6.83 -14.65 -16.20
CA VAL A 61 7.25 -13.67 -15.18
C VAL A 61 8.71 -13.24 -15.34
N HIS A 62 9.26 -13.43 -16.53
CA HIS A 62 10.61 -12.97 -16.86
C HIS A 62 10.63 -11.43 -16.95
N ASN A 63 11.66 -10.81 -16.38
CA ASN A 63 11.90 -9.36 -16.43
C ASN A 63 10.74 -8.48 -15.93
N ILE A 64 9.96 -8.94 -14.92
CA ILE A 64 8.90 -8.13 -14.32
C ILE A 64 9.21 -7.65 -12.89
N ILE A 65 10.27 -8.15 -12.25
CA ILE A 65 10.58 -7.83 -10.85
C ILE A 65 10.80 -6.33 -10.61
N ASN A 66 11.29 -5.62 -11.60
CA ASN A 66 11.58 -4.19 -11.56
C ASN A 66 10.46 -3.32 -12.15
N LYS A 67 9.36 -3.91 -12.60
CA LYS A 67 8.26 -3.16 -13.21
C LYS A 67 7.24 -2.75 -12.15
N GLY A 68 6.88 -1.46 -12.15
CA GLY A 68 5.74 -0.94 -11.40
C GLY A 68 4.41 -1.43 -11.97
N GLY A 69 3.31 -1.10 -11.27
CA GLY A 69 1.99 -1.57 -11.62
C GLY A 69 1.83 -3.09 -11.47
N THR A 70 0.88 -3.67 -12.20
CA THR A 70 0.62 -5.11 -12.21
C THR A 70 0.35 -5.65 -13.60
N ILE A 71 1.05 -6.72 -13.99
CA ILE A 71 0.83 -7.39 -15.30
C ILE A 71 -0.52 -8.09 -15.37
N LEU A 72 -1.11 -8.46 -14.23
CA LEU A 72 -2.43 -9.07 -14.15
C LEU A 72 -3.56 -8.03 -14.18
N LYS A 73 -3.21 -6.73 -14.10
CA LYS A 73 -4.18 -5.64 -13.98
C LYS A 73 -5.06 -5.78 -12.74
N SER A 74 -5.83 -4.77 -12.44
CA SER A 74 -6.86 -4.80 -11.40
C SER A 74 -8.12 -4.14 -11.92
N ALA A 75 -9.28 -4.50 -11.37
CA ALA A 75 -10.54 -3.84 -11.63
C ALA A 75 -11.42 -3.88 -10.39
N ARG A 76 -12.25 -2.84 -10.22
CA ARG A 76 -13.32 -2.88 -9.23
C ARG A 76 -14.41 -3.80 -9.74
N SER A 77 -14.88 -4.74 -8.91
CA SER A 77 -15.97 -5.65 -9.25
C SER A 77 -17.14 -5.49 -8.28
N LYS A 78 -18.18 -4.79 -8.70
CA LYS A 78 -19.44 -4.72 -7.93
C LYS A 78 -20.15 -6.07 -7.95
N GLU A 79 -20.02 -6.83 -9.04
CA GLU A 79 -20.65 -8.15 -9.19
C GLU A 79 -20.09 -9.15 -8.17
N PHE A 80 -18.78 -9.09 -7.85
CA PHE A 80 -18.20 -9.99 -6.85
C PHE A 80 -18.71 -9.71 -5.42
N MET A 81 -19.27 -8.53 -5.15
CA MET A 81 -19.93 -8.24 -3.88
C MET A 81 -21.24 -8.99 -3.70
N THR A 82 -21.82 -9.58 -4.77
CA THR A 82 -23.04 -10.39 -4.73
C THR A 82 -22.72 -11.88 -4.60
N ALA A 83 -23.63 -12.65 -4.00
CA ALA A 83 -23.49 -14.11 -3.90
C ALA A 83 -23.47 -14.77 -5.29
N GLU A 84 -24.25 -14.25 -6.24
CA GLU A 84 -24.33 -14.76 -7.63
C GLU A 84 -23.00 -14.57 -8.35
N GLY A 85 -22.34 -13.39 -8.19
CA GLY A 85 -21.02 -13.13 -8.78
C GLY A 85 -19.96 -14.07 -8.20
N ARG A 86 -19.95 -14.26 -6.89
CA ARG A 86 -19.03 -15.20 -6.25
C ARG A 86 -19.28 -16.66 -6.65
N ALA A 87 -20.55 -17.04 -6.83
CA ALA A 87 -20.89 -18.39 -7.33
C ALA A 87 -20.35 -18.64 -8.75
N LYS A 88 -20.45 -17.65 -9.66
CA LYS A 88 -19.84 -17.72 -10.99
C LYS A 88 -18.33 -17.84 -10.91
N ALA A 89 -17.70 -17.01 -10.08
CA ALA A 89 -16.26 -17.04 -9.85
C ALA A 89 -15.78 -18.41 -9.34
N TYR A 90 -16.49 -18.98 -8.36
CA TYR A 90 -16.20 -20.31 -7.82
C TYR A 90 -16.31 -21.39 -8.90
N LYS A 91 -17.40 -21.37 -9.67
CA LYS A 91 -17.60 -22.31 -10.78
C LYS A 91 -16.45 -22.26 -11.78
N ASN A 92 -16.04 -21.07 -12.22
CA ASN A 92 -14.93 -20.89 -13.17
C ASN A 92 -13.59 -21.40 -12.63
N LEU A 93 -13.30 -21.17 -11.33
CA LEU A 93 -12.09 -21.70 -10.70
C LEU A 93 -12.09 -23.23 -10.67
N VAL A 94 -13.21 -23.85 -10.31
CA VAL A 94 -13.35 -25.32 -10.27
C VAL A 94 -13.22 -25.90 -11.68
N GLU A 95 -13.87 -25.32 -12.68
CA GLU A 95 -13.77 -25.75 -14.09
C GLU A 95 -12.34 -25.62 -14.64
N ALA A 96 -11.60 -24.61 -14.20
CA ALA A 96 -10.18 -24.43 -14.54
C ALA A 96 -9.25 -25.37 -13.74
N GLY A 97 -9.77 -26.15 -12.80
CA GLY A 97 -9.01 -27.04 -11.93
C GLY A 97 -8.17 -26.32 -10.88
N VAL A 98 -8.49 -25.06 -10.56
CA VAL A 98 -7.79 -24.29 -9.53
C VAL A 98 -8.24 -24.78 -8.14
N GLU A 99 -7.29 -25.00 -7.24
CA GLU A 99 -7.55 -25.58 -5.91
C GLU A 99 -7.23 -24.62 -4.76
N ALA A 100 -6.52 -23.52 -5.04
CA ALA A 100 -6.23 -22.47 -4.07
C ALA A 100 -5.97 -21.13 -4.76
N LEU A 101 -6.10 -20.03 -4.02
CA LEU A 101 -5.99 -18.66 -4.53
C LEU A 101 -4.99 -17.83 -3.69
N VAL A 102 -4.11 -17.10 -4.36
CA VAL A 102 -3.30 -16.04 -3.75
C VAL A 102 -3.85 -14.70 -4.20
N VAL A 103 -4.23 -13.85 -3.25
CA VAL A 103 -4.77 -12.51 -3.47
C VAL A 103 -3.74 -11.47 -3.05
N ILE A 104 -3.29 -10.64 -3.99
CA ILE A 104 -2.37 -9.53 -3.72
C ILE A 104 -3.18 -8.24 -3.74
N GLY A 105 -3.28 -7.54 -2.61
CA GLY A 105 -4.06 -6.30 -2.51
C GLY A 105 -4.21 -5.80 -1.08
N GLY A 106 -5.10 -4.83 -0.88
CA GLY A 106 -5.41 -4.21 0.42
C GLY A 106 -6.66 -4.78 1.08
N ASP A 107 -7.19 -4.10 2.09
CA ASP A 107 -8.32 -4.52 2.93
C ASP A 107 -9.56 -5.00 2.16
N GLY A 108 -10.01 -4.22 1.18
CA GLY A 108 -11.18 -4.61 0.37
C GLY A 108 -10.95 -5.90 -0.40
N SER A 109 -9.71 -6.17 -0.82
CA SER A 109 -9.34 -7.41 -1.48
C SER A 109 -9.35 -8.59 -0.52
N PHE A 110 -8.89 -8.38 0.71
CA PHE A 110 -8.90 -9.41 1.76
C PHE A 110 -10.31 -9.69 2.27
N THR A 111 -11.15 -8.67 2.39
CA THR A 111 -12.58 -8.84 2.69
C THR A 111 -13.26 -9.75 1.65
N GLY A 112 -13.01 -9.50 0.36
CA GLY A 112 -13.52 -10.35 -0.71
C GLY A 112 -12.98 -11.78 -0.63
N ALA A 113 -11.70 -11.95 -0.32
CA ALA A 113 -11.05 -13.25 -0.14
C ALA A 113 -11.62 -14.05 1.04
N GLU A 114 -11.84 -13.39 2.18
CA GLU A 114 -12.40 -13.99 3.38
C GLU A 114 -13.84 -14.45 3.16
N VAL A 115 -14.70 -13.60 2.61
CA VAL A 115 -16.07 -13.95 2.28
C VAL A 115 -16.10 -15.16 1.34
N PHE A 116 -15.24 -15.16 0.31
CA PHE A 116 -15.15 -16.25 -0.64
C PHE A 116 -14.67 -17.56 0.01
N ASN A 117 -13.67 -17.50 0.88
CA ASN A 117 -13.22 -18.66 1.65
C ASN A 117 -14.34 -19.23 2.53
N ASN A 118 -15.07 -18.37 3.24
CA ASN A 118 -16.14 -18.76 4.16
C ASN A 118 -17.35 -19.38 3.42
N GLU A 119 -17.70 -18.90 2.22
CA GLU A 119 -18.82 -19.41 1.44
C GLU A 119 -18.51 -20.79 0.78
N TYR A 120 -17.27 -20.97 0.31
CA TYR A 120 -16.93 -22.13 -0.54
C TYR A 120 -15.88 -23.05 0.09
N ASN A 121 -15.38 -22.74 1.28
CA ASN A 121 -14.25 -23.44 1.88
C ASN A 121 -13.05 -23.54 0.91
N PHE A 122 -12.85 -22.48 0.10
CA PHE A 122 -11.82 -22.41 -0.93
C PHE A 122 -10.55 -21.83 -0.34
N PRO A 123 -9.41 -22.54 -0.38
CA PRO A 123 -8.16 -22.07 0.24
C PRO A 123 -7.67 -20.74 -0.36
N VAL A 124 -7.47 -19.75 0.51
CA VAL A 124 -6.98 -18.41 0.12
C VAL A 124 -5.81 -17.97 1.00
N MET A 125 -4.83 -17.33 0.38
CA MET A 125 -3.75 -16.60 1.06
C MET A 125 -3.69 -15.16 0.56
N GLY A 126 -3.57 -14.20 1.49
CA GLY A 126 -3.40 -12.77 1.20
C GLY A 126 -1.94 -12.34 1.19
N ILE A 127 -1.56 -11.44 0.28
CA ILE A 127 -0.29 -10.71 0.30
C ILE A 127 -0.61 -9.22 0.32
N PRO A 128 -0.19 -8.45 1.35
CA PRO A 128 -0.57 -7.05 1.50
C PRO A 128 0.11 -6.18 0.45
N GLY A 129 -0.65 -5.72 -0.54
CA GLY A 129 -0.21 -4.86 -1.64
C GLY A 129 -0.98 -3.54 -1.63
N THR A 130 -0.44 -2.56 -0.91
CA THR A 130 -0.92 -1.17 -0.81
C THR A 130 0.25 -0.28 -0.38
N ILE A 131 0.23 1.00 -0.79
CA ILE A 131 1.22 1.98 -0.33
C ILE A 131 0.85 2.60 1.03
N ASP A 132 -0.39 2.45 1.47
CA ASP A 132 -0.95 3.16 2.63
C ASP A 132 -0.40 2.64 3.97
N ASN A 133 0.13 1.41 3.98
CA ASN A 133 0.70 0.70 5.13
C ASN A 133 -0.26 0.57 6.33
N ASP A 134 -1.56 0.53 6.05
CA ASP A 134 -2.65 0.58 7.00
C ASP A 134 -3.21 -0.80 7.42
N ILE A 135 -2.60 -1.91 6.94
CA ILE A 135 -3.09 -3.28 7.18
C ILE A 135 -2.53 -3.84 8.47
N PHE A 136 -3.42 -4.27 9.36
CA PHE A 136 -3.04 -4.92 10.61
C PHE A 136 -2.32 -6.26 10.38
N GLY A 137 -1.31 -6.56 11.21
CA GLY A 137 -0.58 -7.83 11.17
C GLY A 137 0.63 -7.85 10.24
N THR A 138 1.03 -6.70 9.72
CA THR A 138 2.31 -6.52 9.03
C THR A 138 2.92 -5.17 9.36
N SER A 139 4.23 -5.10 9.51
CA SER A 139 4.96 -3.83 9.69
C SER A 139 5.12 -3.07 8.37
N HIS A 140 5.12 -3.79 7.24
CA HIS A 140 5.29 -3.20 5.91
C HIS A 140 4.40 -3.90 4.89
N THR A 141 3.73 -3.08 4.07
CA THR A 141 2.98 -3.52 2.89
C THR A 141 3.81 -3.32 1.62
N LEU A 142 3.50 -4.07 0.56
CA LEU A 142 4.20 -3.93 -0.73
C LEU A 142 3.90 -2.58 -1.37
N GLY A 143 4.95 -1.85 -1.70
CA GLY A 143 4.91 -0.55 -2.35
C GLY A 143 5.07 0.63 -1.39
N TYR A 144 4.96 0.42 -0.10
CA TYR A 144 5.12 1.47 0.90
C TYR A 144 6.52 2.08 0.88
N ASP A 145 7.57 1.27 0.95
CA ASP A 145 8.96 1.76 0.91
C ASP A 145 9.27 2.52 -0.39
N THR A 146 8.76 2.04 -1.52
CA THR A 146 8.91 2.75 -2.81
C THR A 146 8.16 4.10 -2.79
N ALA A 147 6.97 4.14 -2.22
CA ALA A 147 6.20 5.39 -2.09
C ALA A 147 6.92 6.41 -1.22
N LEU A 148 7.49 5.98 -0.08
CA LEU A 148 8.32 6.84 0.78
C LEU A 148 9.49 7.45 0.01
N ASN A 149 10.26 6.64 -0.71
CA ASN A 149 11.39 7.12 -1.51
C ASN A 149 10.95 8.11 -2.60
N THR A 150 9.79 7.87 -3.24
CA THR A 150 9.21 8.79 -4.23
C THR A 150 8.85 10.14 -3.60
N VAL A 151 8.22 10.12 -2.42
CA VAL A 151 7.85 11.35 -1.69
C VAL A 151 9.09 12.13 -1.28
N VAL A 152 10.08 11.47 -0.67
CA VAL A 152 11.35 12.11 -0.25
C VAL A 152 12.03 12.76 -1.45
N GLU A 153 12.17 12.05 -2.59
CA GLU A 153 12.77 12.62 -3.80
C GLU A 153 12.01 13.85 -4.32
N CYS A 154 10.68 13.84 -4.23
CA CYS A 154 9.87 15.00 -4.62
C CYS A 154 10.07 16.18 -3.66
N ILE A 155 10.10 15.92 -2.34
CA ILE A 155 10.30 16.97 -1.33
C ILE A 155 11.69 17.60 -1.47
N ASP A 156 12.73 16.79 -1.73
CA ASP A 156 14.08 17.30 -1.96
C ASP A 156 14.13 18.29 -3.14
N LYS A 157 13.46 17.95 -4.26
CA LYS A 157 13.35 18.85 -5.41
C LYS A 157 12.55 20.13 -5.11
N ILE A 158 11.49 20.02 -4.29
CA ILE A 158 10.71 21.17 -3.83
C ILE A 158 11.55 22.04 -2.91
N ARG A 159 12.37 21.46 -2.04
CA ARG A 159 13.25 22.19 -1.12
C ARG A 159 14.27 23.05 -1.86
N ASP A 160 14.85 22.53 -2.95
CA ASP A 160 15.79 23.30 -3.78
C ASP A 160 15.15 24.59 -4.33
N THR A 161 13.90 24.51 -4.80
CA THR A 161 13.20 25.71 -5.30
C THR A 161 12.64 26.57 -4.17
N ALA A 162 12.22 25.99 -3.05
CA ALA A 162 11.71 26.74 -1.89
C ALA A 162 12.76 27.67 -1.32
N SER A 163 13.99 27.20 -1.16
CA SER A 163 15.13 27.98 -0.63
C SER A 163 15.47 29.20 -1.50
N SER A 164 15.19 29.16 -2.79
CA SER A 164 15.48 30.24 -3.73
C SER A 164 14.55 31.46 -3.61
N HIS A 165 13.40 31.33 -2.92
CA HIS A 165 12.33 32.34 -2.97
C HIS A 165 11.64 32.63 -1.61
N ASN A 166 12.15 32.15 -0.49
CA ASN A 166 11.53 32.28 0.84
C ASN A 166 10.07 31.83 0.87
N ARG A 167 9.77 30.66 0.31
CA ARG A 167 8.42 30.13 0.17
C ARG A 167 8.10 29.08 1.21
N LEU A 168 6.82 29.02 1.58
CA LEU A 168 6.23 27.91 2.32
C LEU A 168 5.57 26.93 1.32
N PHE A 169 5.94 25.67 1.38
CA PHE A 169 5.31 24.62 0.58
C PHE A 169 4.48 23.69 1.45
N PHE A 170 3.22 23.49 1.03
CA PHE A 170 2.39 22.39 1.49
C PHE A 170 2.50 21.24 0.51
N VAL A 171 2.94 20.08 0.97
CA VAL A 171 3.12 18.89 0.16
C VAL A 171 2.13 17.83 0.63
N GLU A 172 1.04 17.65 -0.13
CA GLU A 172 0.04 16.64 0.17
C GLU A 172 0.48 15.28 -0.38
N VAL A 173 0.40 14.26 0.47
CA VAL A 173 0.77 12.88 0.17
C VAL A 173 -0.42 11.94 0.36
N MET A 174 -0.39 10.80 -0.33
CA MET A 174 -1.39 9.74 -0.18
C MET A 174 -1.26 9.06 1.19
N GLY A 175 -2.14 8.12 1.49
CA GLY A 175 -2.19 7.35 2.73
C GLY A 175 -3.62 7.07 3.15
N ARG A 176 -4.61 7.59 2.41
CA ARG A 176 -6.03 7.48 2.73
C ARG A 176 -6.34 8.08 4.09
N ASP A 177 -6.80 7.24 5.05
CA ASP A 177 -7.13 7.64 6.42
C ASP A 177 -5.95 7.44 7.40
N ALA A 178 -4.73 7.13 6.89
CA ALA A 178 -3.54 6.87 7.67
C ALA A 178 -2.39 7.83 7.34
N GLY A 179 -1.69 8.30 8.36
CA GLY A 179 -0.57 9.23 8.25
C GLY A 179 0.81 8.59 8.04
N HIS A 180 0.90 7.28 7.81
CA HIS A 180 2.18 6.57 7.74
C HIS A 180 3.15 7.13 6.69
N ILE A 181 2.66 7.46 5.48
CA ILE A 181 3.51 8.04 4.43
C ILE A 181 3.96 9.45 4.83
N ALA A 182 3.03 10.30 5.29
CA ALA A 182 3.34 11.66 5.69
C ALA A 182 4.38 11.70 6.82
N LEU A 183 4.20 10.89 7.87
CA LEU A 183 5.08 10.84 9.02
C LEU A 183 6.49 10.40 8.63
N ASN A 184 6.62 9.24 7.99
CA ASN A 184 7.93 8.68 7.66
C ASN A 184 8.67 9.51 6.60
N ALA A 185 7.99 9.92 5.53
CA ALA A 185 8.61 10.72 4.49
C ALA A 185 8.89 12.15 4.97
N GLY A 186 8.03 12.73 5.80
CA GLY A 186 8.23 14.05 6.40
C GLY A 186 9.47 14.10 7.30
N ILE A 187 9.64 13.12 8.19
CA ILE A 187 10.85 12.96 8.99
C ILE A 187 12.07 12.77 8.08
N GLY A 188 11.97 11.83 7.11
CA GLY A 188 13.07 11.50 6.21
C GLY A 188 13.53 12.66 5.32
N ALA A 189 12.62 13.55 4.96
CA ALA A 189 12.92 14.76 4.17
C ALA A 189 13.18 16.01 5.05
N GLY A 190 13.10 15.92 6.37
CA GLY A 190 13.31 17.05 7.29
C GLY A 190 12.25 18.14 7.11
N ALA A 191 10.96 17.78 7.08
CA ALA A 191 9.86 18.72 7.04
C ALA A 191 9.82 19.56 8.33
N GLU A 192 9.37 20.82 8.23
CA GLU A 192 9.20 21.72 9.36
C GLU A 192 7.92 21.44 10.15
N GLU A 193 6.92 20.80 9.53
CA GLU A 193 5.72 20.32 10.20
C GLU A 193 5.15 19.12 9.42
N ILE A 194 4.50 18.20 10.12
CA ILE A 194 3.87 17.01 9.53
C ILE A 194 2.46 16.89 10.09
N LEU A 195 1.45 16.93 9.20
CA LEU A 195 0.04 16.84 9.55
C LEU A 195 -0.50 15.45 9.19
N ILE A 196 -1.02 14.75 10.19
CA ILE A 196 -1.52 13.38 10.04
C ILE A 196 -2.90 13.24 10.68
N PRO A 197 -3.80 12.42 10.14
CA PRO A 197 -5.17 12.29 10.62
C PRO A 197 -5.30 11.71 12.03
N GLU A 198 -4.26 11.02 12.51
CA GLU A 198 -4.22 10.44 13.86
C GLU A 198 -3.98 11.48 14.95
N GLU A 199 -3.47 12.68 14.59
CA GLU A 199 -3.23 13.78 15.54
C GLU A 199 -3.95 15.06 15.11
N ASP A 200 -4.90 15.50 15.89
CA ASP A 200 -5.54 16.81 15.70
C ASP A 200 -4.69 17.92 16.34
N LEU A 201 -3.74 18.44 15.59
CA LEU A 201 -2.83 19.50 16.07
C LEU A 201 -3.49 20.87 16.13
N GLY A 202 -4.60 21.08 15.43
CA GLY A 202 -5.31 22.35 15.33
C GLY A 202 -4.56 23.41 14.50
N LEU A 203 -5.32 24.31 13.88
CA LEU A 203 -4.79 25.39 13.02
C LEU A 203 -3.86 26.37 13.78
N GLU A 204 -4.16 26.64 15.06
CA GLU A 204 -3.35 27.56 15.86
C GLU A 204 -1.93 27.02 16.11
N ARG A 205 -1.81 25.72 16.40
CA ARG A 205 -0.48 25.09 16.58
C ARG A 205 0.34 25.14 15.30
N LEU A 206 -0.27 24.91 14.14
CA LEU A 206 0.41 25.08 12.86
C LEU A 206 0.95 26.50 12.68
N LEU A 207 0.13 27.53 12.94
CA LEU A 207 0.58 28.94 12.84
C LEU A 207 1.71 29.27 13.83
N GLU A 208 1.66 28.72 15.06
CA GLU A 208 2.74 28.89 16.03
C GLU A 208 4.05 28.23 15.58
N SER A 209 3.98 27.01 15.05
CA SER A 209 5.14 26.30 14.48
C SER A 209 5.77 27.11 13.35
N LEU A 210 4.97 27.60 12.41
CA LEU A 210 5.42 28.44 11.31
C LEU A 210 6.06 29.76 11.78
N ARG A 211 5.49 30.41 12.83
CA ARG A 211 6.07 31.64 13.44
C ARG A 211 7.43 31.35 14.06
N LYS A 212 7.56 30.23 14.81
CA LYS A 212 8.85 29.81 15.40
C LYS A 212 9.90 29.55 14.31
N SER A 213 9.54 28.81 13.28
CA SER A 213 10.40 28.52 12.13
C SER A 213 10.94 29.80 11.47
N LYS A 214 10.07 30.78 11.28
CA LYS A 214 10.46 32.09 10.74
C LYS A 214 11.38 32.85 11.67
N LEU A 215 11.11 32.90 12.97
CA LEU A 215 11.94 33.57 13.95
C LEU A 215 13.35 32.96 14.06
N SER A 216 13.51 31.68 13.78
CA SER A 216 14.79 30.99 13.71
C SER A 216 15.63 31.33 12.46
N GLY A 217 15.07 32.15 11.56
CA GLY A 217 15.78 32.63 10.36
C GLY A 217 15.73 31.64 9.19
N LYS A 218 14.88 30.62 9.23
CA LYS A 218 14.68 29.71 8.09
C LYS A 218 14.08 30.49 6.91
N SER A 219 14.69 30.33 5.74
CA SER A 219 14.28 31.04 4.52
C SER A 219 13.19 30.31 3.74
N SER A 220 12.95 29.02 4.04
CA SER A 220 11.90 28.20 3.41
C SER A 220 11.37 27.21 4.42
N SER A 221 10.11 26.81 4.25
CA SER A 221 9.46 25.81 5.09
C SER A 221 8.68 24.83 4.23
N ILE A 222 8.70 23.58 4.62
CA ILE A 222 7.92 22.50 4.00
C ILE A 222 7.05 21.86 5.07
N VAL A 223 5.75 21.84 4.81
CA VAL A 223 4.75 21.12 5.61
C VAL A 223 4.28 19.92 4.81
N VAL A 224 4.43 18.73 5.35
CA VAL A 224 3.93 17.51 4.72
C VAL A 224 2.56 17.18 5.32
N ILE A 225 1.58 16.91 4.45
CA ILE A 225 0.17 16.76 4.83
C ILE A 225 -0.35 15.42 4.28
N ALA A 226 -0.86 14.56 5.14
CA ALA A 226 -1.58 13.37 4.71
C ALA A 226 -2.93 13.76 4.08
N GLU A 227 -3.32 13.12 2.97
CA GLU A 227 -4.60 13.41 2.29
C GLU A 227 -5.84 13.15 3.18
N GLY A 228 -5.70 12.33 4.23
CA GLY A 228 -6.74 12.05 5.21
C GLY A 228 -6.83 13.07 6.35
N ASP A 229 -5.87 13.99 6.46
CA ASP A 229 -5.90 15.04 7.47
C ASP A 229 -7.07 16.00 7.23
N LYS A 230 -7.71 16.43 8.32
CA LYS A 230 -8.93 17.26 8.26
C LYS A 230 -8.68 18.71 8.64
N ILE A 231 -7.45 19.10 8.95
CA ILE A 231 -7.08 20.47 9.25
C ILE A 231 -7.37 21.34 8.03
N GLY A 232 -8.19 22.37 8.19
CA GLY A 232 -8.56 23.28 7.11
C GLY A 232 -9.44 22.67 6.01
N LYS A 233 -10.05 21.49 6.22
CA LYS A 233 -10.90 20.72 5.29
C LYS A 233 -10.15 20.12 4.09
N ASN A 234 -9.25 20.86 3.44
CA ASN A 234 -8.36 20.40 2.37
C ASN A 234 -7.13 21.31 2.29
N VAL A 235 -6.09 20.87 1.62
CA VAL A 235 -4.81 21.57 1.54
C VAL A 235 -4.91 22.98 0.91
N PHE A 236 -5.87 23.25 0.03
CA PHE A 236 -6.03 24.57 -0.59
C PHE A 236 -6.72 25.55 0.35
N GLU A 237 -7.74 25.12 1.09
CA GLU A 237 -8.35 25.95 2.15
C GLU A 237 -7.36 26.23 3.28
N LEU A 238 -6.52 25.24 3.62
CA LEU A 238 -5.45 25.42 4.60
C LEU A 238 -4.44 26.46 4.12
N LYS A 239 -4.05 26.44 2.84
CA LYS A 239 -3.22 27.46 2.22
C LYS A 239 -3.83 28.85 2.40
N ASP A 240 -5.09 29.04 1.99
CA ASP A 240 -5.77 30.33 2.05
C ASP A 240 -5.84 30.83 3.51
N TYR A 241 -6.13 29.95 4.45
CA TYR A 241 -6.13 30.27 5.89
C TYR A 241 -4.76 30.77 6.39
N VAL A 242 -3.67 30.09 5.97
CA VAL A 242 -2.33 30.51 6.38
C VAL A 242 -1.93 31.85 5.73
N GLU A 243 -2.24 32.10 4.45
CA GLU A 243 -1.96 33.38 3.79
C GLU A 243 -2.77 34.53 4.41
N GLU A 244 -4.01 34.29 4.87
CA GLU A 244 -4.80 35.31 5.59
C GLU A 244 -4.22 35.68 6.96
N ASN A 245 -3.70 34.69 7.71
CA ASN A 245 -3.18 34.92 9.07
C ASN A 245 -1.69 35.21 9.12
N MET A 246 -0.95 34.92 8.05
CA MET A 246 0.49 35.14 7.90
C MET A 246 0.82 35.63 6.46
N PRO A 247 0.40 36.87 6.12
CA PRO A 247 0.51 37.40 4.75
C PRO A 247 1.95 37.56 4.24
N GLU A 248 2.91 37.38 5.10
CA GLU A 248 4.32 37.36 4.75
C GLU A 248 4.80 36.05 4.12
N TYR A 249 4.01 34.99 4.12
CA TYR A 249 4.30 33.75 3.42
C TYR A 249 3.64 33.73 2.02
N ASP A 250 4.42 33.38 1.01
CA ASP A 250 3.95 32.96 -0.30
C ASP A 250 3.75 31.43 -0.27
N VAL A 251 2.53 30.97 -0.01
CA VAL A 251 2.25 29.53 0.17
C VAL A 251 2.03 28.86 -1.17
N ARG A 252 2.72 27.77 -1.40
CA ARG A 252 2.59 26.91 -2.59
C ARG A 252 2.09 25.54 -2.20
N VAL A 253 1.20 24.97 -3.00
CA VAL A 253 0.68 23.61 -2.80
C VAL A 253 1.23 22.69 -3.87
N SER A 254 1.69 21.51 -3.45
CA SER A 254 2.09 20.42 -4.32
C SER A 254 1.36 19.16 -3.89
N VAL A 255 0.39 18.71 -4.69
CA VAL A 255 -0.31 17.43 -4.45
C VAL A 255 0.43 16.35 -5.23
N LEU A 256 1.11 15.44 -4.56
CA LEU A 256 1.89 14.39 -5.21
C LEU A 256 1.02 13.32 -5.87
N GLY A 257 -0.13 13.00 -5.26
CA GLY A 257 -1.13 12.13 -5.87
C GLY A 257 -0.59 10.77 -6.36
N HIS A 258 -1.11 10.32 -7.49
CA HIS A 258 -0.88 8.97 -8.02
C HIS A 258 0.56 8.65 -8.45
N MET A 259 1.47 9.60 -8.53
CA MET A 259 2.88 9.29 -8.80
C MET A 259 3.49 8.38 -7.71
N GLN A 260 2.94 8.42 -6.50
CA GLN A 260 3.34 7.57 -5.38
C GLN A 260 2.98 6.09 -5.58
N ARG A 261 2.05 5.77 -6.48
CA ARG A 261 1.66 4.38 -6.82
C ARG A 261 2.51 3.77 -7.93
N GLY A 262 3.29 4.58 -8.62
CA GLY A 262 4.08 4.18 -9.77
C GLY A 262 5.56 3.93 -9.46
N GLY A 263 6.29 3.67 -10.52
CA GLY A 263 7.74 3.53 -10.47
C GLY A 263 8.24 2.11 -10.28
N SER A 264 9.55 1.97 -10.41
CA SER A 264 10.26 0.71 -10.20
C SER A 264 10.33 0.42 -8.69
N PRO A 265 9.89 -0.76 -8.21
CA PRO A 265 9.94 -1.06 -6.79
C PRO A 265 11.36 -0.99 -6.23
N SER A 266 11.51 -0.49 -5.04
CA SER A 266 12.78 -0.45 -4.30
C SER A 266 13.35 -1.85 -4.08
N CYS A 267 14.61 -1.93 -3.69
CA CYS A 267 15.21 -3.21 -3.31
C CYS A 267 14.44 -3.88 -2.18
N TYR A 268 14.01 -3.08 -1.19
CA TYR A 268 13.23 -3.58 -0.06
C TYR A 268 11.92 -4.21 -0.52
N ASP A 269 11.10 -3.51 -1.31
CA ASP A 269 9.82 -4.04 -1.82
C ASP A 269 10.00 -5.30 -2.67
N ARG A 270 11.06 -5.38 -3.48
CA ARG A 270 11.32 -6.60 -4.28
C ARG A 270 11.67 -7.80 -3.40
N VAL A 271 12.47 -7.61 -2.35
CA VAL A 271 12.84 -8.67 -1.40
C VAL A 271 11.62 -9.06 -0.57
N LEU A 272 10.88 -8.08 -0.06
CA LEU A 272 9.64 -8.31 0.69
C LEU A 272 8.65 -9.13 -0.15
N ALA A 273 8.35 -8.70 -1.37
CA ALA A 273 7.48 -9.41 -2.31
C ALA A 273 7.93 -10.85 -2.55
N SER A 274 9.25 -11.07 -2.66
CA SER A 274 9.81 -12.41 -2.85
C SER A 274 9.58 -13.29 -1.63
N ARG A 275 9.81 -12.77 -0.42
CA ARG A 275 9.57 -13.50 0.84
C ARG A 275 8.11 -13.85 1.05
N LEU A 276 7.20 -12.88 0.84
CA LEU A 276 5.76 -13.07 1.03
C LEU A 276 5.19 -14.06 0.02
N GLY A 277 5.57 -13.96 -1.25
CA GLY A 277 5.08 -14.87 -2.30
C GLY A 277 5.54 -16.33 -2.10
N VAL A 278 6.78 -16.55 -1.67
CA VAL A 278 7.28 -17.89 -1.29
C VAL A 278 6.44 -18.44 -0.14
N LYS A 279 6.29 -17.67 0.94
CA LYS A 279 5.56 -18.15 2.12
C LYS A 279 4.08 -18.38 1.87
N ALA A 280 3.44 -17.58 0.99
CA ALA A 280 2.04 -17.78 0.62
C ALA A 280 1.83 -19.16 -0.04
N VAL A 281 2.66 -19.51 -1.02
CA VAL A 281 2.57 -20.81 -1.70
C VAL A 281 2.89 -21.96 -0.74
N GLU A 282 3.99 -21.87 0.01
CA GLU A 282 4.36 -22.91 1.00
C GLU A 282 3.27 -23.13 2.02
N SER A 283 2.64 -22.06 2.53
CA SER A 283 1.53 -22.17 3.49
C SER A 283 0.32 -22.91 2.92
N ILE A 284 -0.01 -22.66 1.63
CA ILE A 284 -1.06 -23.40 0.93
C ILE A 284 -0.69 -24.90 0.86
N LEU A 285 0.55 -25.22 0.50
CA LEU A 285 1.01 -26.60 0.40
C LEU A 285 1.08 -27.32 1.77
N GLU A 286 1.32 -26.54 2.85
CA GLU A 286 1.20 -27.02 4.24
C GLU A 286 -0.27 -27.21 4.69
N GLY A 287 -1.25 -26.91 3.86
CA GLY A 287 -2.67 -27.01 4.17
C GLY A 287 -3.25 -25.84 4.98
N LYS A 288 -2.52 -24.71 5.07
CA LYS A 288 -2.98 -23.48 5.71
C LYS A 288 -3.79 -22.65 4.71
N SER A 289 -4.85 -22.02 5.17
CA SER A 289 -5.69 -21.13 4.36
C SER A 289 -6.30 -20.03 5.22
N ASN A 290 -6.80 -18.98 4.57
CA ASN A 290 -7.47 -17.84 5.21
C ASN A 290 -6.53 -16.99 6.09
N PHE A 291 -5.28 -16.84 5.63
CA PHE A 291 -4.28 -15.99 6.28
C PHE A 291 -3.73 -14.95 5.32
N MET A 292 -3.35 -13.80 5.87
CA MET A 292 -2.43 -12.87 5.24
C MET A 292 -0.99 -13.23 5.62
N VAL A 293 -0.09 -13.19 4.64
CA VAL A 293 1.35 -13.30 4.87
C VAL A 293 1.93 -11.90 5.04
N GLY A 294 2.43 -11.58 6.21
CA GLY A 294 3.02 -10.29 6.55
C GLY A 294 4.44 -10.40 7.09
N ILE A 295 4.99 -9.26 7.51
CA ILE A 295 6.27 -9.16 8.22
C ILE A 295 6.03 -8.54 9.59
N LEU A 296 6.47 -9.20 10.65
CA LEU A 296 6.49 -8.69 12.02
C LEU A 296 7.87 -8.95 12.63
N ASN A 297 8.51 -7.90 13.15
CA ASN A 297 9.87 -7.99 13.72
C ASN A 297 10.86 -8.70 12.75
N ASP A 298 10.87 -8.26 11.49
CA ASP A 298 11.70 -8.79 10.39
C ASP A 298 11.47 -10.28 10.04
N LYS A 299 10.47 -10.91 10.62
CA LYS A 299 10.11 -12.30 10.35
C LYS A 299 8.79 -12.38 9.59
N VAL A 300 8.71 -13.35 8.67
CA VAL A 300 7.46 -13.64 8.00
C VAL A 300 6.47 -14.22 9.01
N ALA A 301 5.29 -13.63 9.09
CA ALA A 301 4.19 -14.03 9.97
C ALA A 301 2.93 -14.34 9.17
N LEU A 302 2.05 -15.12 9.77
CA LEU A 302 0.70 -15.39 9.24
C LEU A 302 -0.32 -14.77 10.18
N THR A 303 -1.12 -13.86 9.66
CA THR A 303 -2.24 -13.22 10.37
C THR A 303 -3.55 -13.72 9.76
N PRO A 304 -4.52 -14.23 10.54
CA PRO A 304 -5.84 -14.57 9.99
C PRO A 304 -6.45 -13.40 9.21
N LEU A 305 -7.06 -13.64 8.04
CA LEU A 305 -7.63 -12.57 7.22
C LEU A 305 -8.66 -11.76 7.99
N GLU A 306 -9.48 -12.40 8.82
CA GLU A 306 -10.44 -11.70 9.68
C GLU A 306 -9.77 -10.66 10.61
N GLN A 307 -8.61 -11.00 11.16
CA GLN A 307 -7.86 -10.08 12.02
C GLN A 307 -7.19 -8.96 11.21
N ALA A 308 -6.65 -9.30 10.04
CA ALA A 308 -6.03 -8.32 9.15
C ALA A 308 -7.05 -7.26 8.67
N ILE A 309 -8.30 -7.65 8.44
CA ILE A 309 -9.39 -6.79 7.98
C ILE A 309 -9.97 -5.93 9.13
N LYS A 310 -10.15 -6.52 10.31
CA LYS A 310 -10.80 -5.86 11.46
C LYS A 310 -9.84 -5.06 12.33
N GLY A 311 -8.56 -5.39 12.29
CA GLY A 311 -7.53 -4.68 13.04
C GLY A 311 -7.20 -3.35 12.38
N HIS A 312 -6.67 -2.42 13.17
CA HIS A 312 -6.12 -1.16 12.68
C HIS A 312 -4.61 -1.18 12.86
N SER A 313 -3.89 -0.71 11.84
CA SER A 313 -2.47 -0.42 11.99
C SER A 313 -2.36 0.92 12.71
N GLU A 314 -1.85 0.90 13.94
CA GLU A 314 -1.65 2.13 14.70
C GLU A 314 -0.44 2.88 14.17
N ILE A 315 -0.49 4.22 14.27
CA ILE A 315 0.67 5.07 13.98
C ILE A 315 1.77 4.82 15.02
N ASP A 316 3.01 4.89 14.62
CA ASP A 316 4.13 4.73 15.56
C ASP A 316 4.31 6.00 16.40
N HIS A 317 3.87 5.96 17.65
CA HIS A 317 3.98 7.08 18.59
C HIS A 317 5.44 7.45 18.92
N GLU A 318 6.41 6.55 18.77
CA GLU A 318 7.81 6.89 18.89
C GLU A 318 8.24 7.80 17.74
N LEU A 319 7.83 7.49 16.51
CA LEU A 319 8.10 8.32 15.34
C LEU A 319 7.38 9.66 15.41
N VAL A 320 6.16 9.72 15.96
CA VAL A 320 5.47 11.00 16.22
C VAL A 320 6.31 11.86 17.17
N ARG A 321 6.78 11.29 18.28
CA ARG A 321 7.68 12.00 19.20
C ARG A 321 8.99 12.42 18.53
N VAL A 322 9.58 11.58 17.66
CA VAL A 322 10.77 11.92 16.88
C VAL A 322 10.48 13.11 15.97
N SER A 323 9.32 13.11 15.29
CA SER A 323 8.86 14.22 14.46
C SER A 323 8.82 15.53 15.27
N ASP A 324 8.16 15.55 16.43
CA ASP A 324 8.07 16.73 17.30
C ASP A 324 9.46 17.30 17.68
N ILE A 325 10.44 16.43 17.91
CA ILE A 325 11.81 16.84 18.25
C ILE A 325 12.52 17.43 17.02
N MET A 326 12.33 16.80 15.84
CA MET A 326 13.05 17.18 14.62
C MET A 326 12.49 18.43 13.95
N THR A 327 11.24 18.79 14.24
CA THR A 327 10.57 20.00 13.73
C THR A 327 10.81 21.23 14.61
N THR A 328 11.50 21.10 15.74
CA THR A 328 11.78 22.20 16.71
C THR A 328 12.79 23.23 16.22
#